data_d31ba4edcfdec4f9f24b1dd03a848219
#
_entry.id   d31ba4edcfdec4f9f24b1dd03a848219
#
_cell.length_a   1.000
_cell.length_b   1.000
_cell.length_c   1.000
_cell.angle_alpha   90.00
_cell.angle_beta   90.00
_cell.angle_gamma   90.00
#
_symmetry.space_group_name_H-M   'P 1'
#
loop_
_entity.id
_entity.type
_entity.pdbx_description
1 polymer ?
#
loop_
_entity_poly.entity_id
_entity_poly.type
_entity_poly.pdbx_seq_one_letter_code
_entity_poly.pdbx_strand_id
1 'polypeptide(L)'
;LLTIHGEKKTPSAFGGIELLRIREGDPETNPENFVQNGEKIVLVSIKGWDKINVKPFILTGKFKSGMYDVDKNYIYIPLNIAQDLAGTKDSVTGISVKLDDYKNAPLVRELLQRELGFGFYVQTWEEVRGTFLKAVALEKRVMAFILFFIIIVAGFNILAILTMIVFEKSKDIGILKALGATTKGIMFIFLMNGLFIGLLGSAIGTGVGLAFINRINWIEKTVYNFSGWRPFPPEVYYFNEIPTVVDIKSIIIITSFSIACGVLFSIYPALKAARLDPIETLRYE
;
A
#
# COMPACT_ATOMS: atom_id res chain seq x y z
N LEU A 1 -23.85 4.10 -30.29
CA LEU A 1 -23.89 2.67 -30.63
C LEU A 1 -25.35 2.20 -30.54
N LEU A 2 -25.95 1.80 -31.64
CA LEU A 2 -27.33 1.30 -31.71
C LEU A 2 -27.26 -0.13 -32.27
N THR A 3 -27.78 -1.07 -31.53
CA THR A 3 -27.93 -2.44 -32.04
C THR A 3 -29.38 -2.60 -32.57
N ILE A 4 -29.53 -3.09 -33.79
CA ILE A 4 -30.83 -3.32 -34.40
C ILE A 4 -31.29 -4.72 -33.99
N HIS A 5 -32.34 -4.80 -33.19
CA HIS A 5 -33.02 -6.05 -32.86
C HIS A 5 -34.51 -5.85 -33.16
N GLY A 6 -34.96 -6.25 -34.33
CA GLY A 6 -36.31 -5.99 -34.79
C GLY A 6 -36.57 -4.53 -35.18
N GLU A 7 -37.78 -4.17 -35.49
CA GLU A 7 -38.17 -2.84 -35.98
C GLU A 7 -37.97 -1.66 -34.99
N LYS A 8 -37.63 -1.89 -33.73
CA LYS A 8 -37.30 -0.85 -32.75
C LYS A 8 -35.80 -0.85 -32.46
N LYS A 9 -35.11 0.26 -32.77
CA LYS A 9 -33.71 0.53 -32.36
C LYS A 9 -33.61 0.56 -30.84
N THR A 10 -33.12 -0.51 -30.23
CA THR A 10 -32.86 -0.56 -28.80
C THR A 10 -31.42 -0.08 -28.52
N PRO A 11 -31.20 0.87 -27.59
CA PRO A 11 -29.86 1.37 -27.31
C PRO A 11 -28.96 0.32 -26.65
N SER A 12 -27.66 0.44 -26.92
CA SER A 12 -26.63 -0.42 -26.37
C SER A 12 -26.14 0.08 -25.01
N ALA A 13 -25.74 -0.86 -24.15
CA ALA A 13 -25.11 -0.56 -22.88
C ALA A 13 -23.87 -1.43 -22.66
N PHE A 14 -22.86 -0.88 -21.95
CA PHE A 14 -21.72 -1.59 -21.43
C PHE A 14 -21.77 -1.54 -19.90
N GLY A 15 -21.83 -2.70 -19.27
CA GLY A 15 -21.88 -2.79 -17.81
C GLY A 15 -20.55 -3.19 -17.20
N GLY A 16 -20.29 -2.73 -15.99
CA GLY A 16 -19.17 -3.22 -15.20
C GLY A 16 -19.34 -4.70 -14.89
N ILE A 17 -18.24 -5.44 -14.85
CA ILE A 17 -18.29 -6.91 -14.72
C ILE A 17 -18.96 -7.35 -13.41
N GLU A 18 -18.74 -6.62 -12.33
CA GLU A 18 -19.35 -6.93 -11.03
C GLU A 18 -20.86 -6.57 -10.96
N LEU A 19 -21.27 -5.53 -11.68
CA LEU A 19 -22.68 -5.17 -11.79
C LEU A 19 -23.49 -6.25 -12.50
N LEU A 20 -22.89 -6.93 -13.44
CA LEU A 20 -23.50 -7.94 -14.29
C LEU A 20 -23.37 -9.36 -13.74
N ARG A 21 -22.74 -9.53 -12.56
CA ARG A 21 -22.62 -10.83 -11.88
C ARG A 21 -23.96 -11.25 -11.29
N ILE A 22 -24.39 -12.48 -11.60
CA ILE A 22 -25.71 -12.98 -11.19
C ILE A 22 -25.76 -13.26 -9.69
N ARG A 23 -24.65 -13.78 -9.14
CA ARG A 23 -24.49 -14.02 -7.70
C ARG A 23 -23.17 -13.47 -7.21
N GLU A 24 -23.18 -12.80 -6.08
CA GLU A 24 -21.99 -12.29 -5.43
C GLU A 24 -21.11 -13.48 -4.95
N GLY A 25 -19.82 -13.44 -5.28
CA GLY A 25 -18.86 -14.51 -4.92
C GLY A 25 -18.69 -15.64 -5.94
N ASP A 26 -19.48 -15.69 -7.00
CA ASP A 26 -19.29 -16.70 -8.05
C ASP A 26 -17.96 -16.47 -8.81
N PRO A 27 -17.24 -17.54 -9.22
CA PRO A 27 -15.99 -17.41 -9.95
C PRO A 27 -16.13 -16.62 -11.25
N GLU A 28 -15.21 -15.68 -11.50
CA GLU A 28 -15.15 -14.92 -12.76
C GLU A 28 -14.90 -15.80 -14.01
N THR A 29 -14.40 -17.00 -13.79
CA THR A 29 -14.02 -17.93 -14.86
C THR A 29 -15.20 -18.60 -15.55
N ASN A 30 -16.39 -18.60 -14.93
CA ASN A 30 -17.57 -19.20 -15.55
C ASN A 30 -18.44 -18.12 -16.20
N PRO A 31 -18.57 -18.12 -17.56
CA PRO A 31 -19.40 -17.16 -18.28
C PRO A 31 -20.88 -17.15 -17.87
N GLU A 32 -21.40 -18.28 -17.40
CA GLU A 32 -22.78 -18.43 -16.97
C GLU A 32 -23.14 -17.64 -15.70
N ASN A 33 -22.12 -17.23 -14.95
CA ASN A 33 -22.30 -16.42 -13.74
C ASN A 33 -22.59 -14.93 -14.03
N PHE A 34 -22.65 -14.56 -15.30
CA PHE A 34 -22.88 -13.16 -15.71
C PHE A 34 -24.02 -13.05 -16.71
N VAL A 35 -24.69 -11.89 -16.70
CA VAL A 35 -25.61 -11.50 -17.75
C VAL A 35 -24.88 -11.53 -19.10
N GLN A 36 -25.44 -12.22 -20.09
CA GLN A 36 -24.79 -12.45 -21.37
C GLN A 36 -24.94 -11.27 -22.33
N ASN A 37 -23.95 -11.12 -23.24
CA ASN A 37 -24.07 -10.13 -24.31
C ASN A 37 -25.27 -10.47 -25.21
N GLY A 38 -26.05 -9.44 -25.57
CA GLY A 38 -27.30 -9.59 -26.31
C GLY A 38 -28.55 -9.66 -25.43
N GLU A 39 -28.40 -9.88 -24.12
CA GLU A 39 -29.53 -9.85 -23.19
C GLU A 39 -30.08 -8.43 -22.99
N LYS A 40 -31.38 -8.38 -22.72
CA LYS A 40 -32.07 -7.12 -22.43
C LYS A 40 -31.93 -6.79 -20.95
N ILE A 41 -31.38 -5.61 -20.67
CA ILE A 41 -31.34 -5.03 -19.34
C ILE A 41 -32.25 -3.80 -19.30
N VAL A 42 -32.77 -3.50 -18.12
CA VAL A 42 -33.68 -2.37 -17.94
C VAL A 42 -33.06 -1.40 -16.96
N LEU A 43 -32.82 -0.17 -17.38
CA LEU A 43 -32.38 0.89 -16.49
C LEU A 43 -33.57 1.72 -16.03
N VAL A 44 -33.61 1.94 -14.73
CA VAL A 44 -34.66 2.70 -14.06
C VAL A 44 -34.05 3.95 -13.44
N SER A 45 -34.57 5.11 -13.81
CA SER A 45 -34.22 6.39 -13.17
C SER A 45 -35.44 6.93 -12.42
N ILE A 46 -35.24 7.33 -11.18
CA ILE A 46 -36.26 7.90 -10.32
C ILE A 46 -36.03 9.42 -10.29
N LYS A 47 -36.96 10.18 -10.86
CA LYS A 47 -36.92 11.64 -10.87
C LYS A 47 -37.96 12.21 -9.90
N GLY A 48 -37.47 12.66 -8.72
CA GLY A 48 -38.39 13.16 -7.68
C GLY A 48 -39.23 12.05 -7.08
N TRP A 49 -40.40 12.40 -6.50
CA TRP A 49 -41.28 11.46 -5.79
C TRP A 49 -42.26 10.71 -6.70
N ASP A 50 -42.40 11.12 -7.98
CA ASP A 50 -43.54 10.69 -8.78
C ASP A 50 -43.22 10.27 -10.24
N LYS A 51 -42.02 10.37 -10.75
CA LYS A 51 -41.67 10.02 -12.12
C LYS A 51 -40.59 8.97 -12.21
N ILE A 52 -41.01 7.75 -12.53
CA ILE A 52 -40.15 6.65 -12.86
C ILE A 52 -39.95 6.63 -14.38
N ASN A 53 -38.71 6.78 -14.84
CA ASN A 53 -38.36 6.64 -16.24
C ASN A 53 -37.64 5.28 -16.43
N VAL A 54 -38.19 4.45 -17.31
CA VAL A 54 -37.75 3.09 -17.55
C VAL A 54 -37.35 2.95 -19.00
N LYS A 55 -36.11 2.48 -19.25
CA LYS A 55 -35.65 2.23 -20.62
C LYS A 55 -34.98 0.88 -20.76
N PRO A 56 -35.33 0.09 -21.76
CA PRO A 56 -34.66 -1.14 -22.11
C PRO A 56 -33.37 -0.85 -22.89
N PHE A 57 -32.30 -1.63 -22.61
CA PHE A 57 -31.03 -1.63 -23.31
C PHE A 57 -30.66 -3.03 -23.69
N ILE A 58 -29.82 -3.17 -24.71
CA ILE A 58 -29.15 -4.44 -25.04
C ILE A 58 -27.74 -4.38 -24.51
N LEU A 59 -27.36 -5.34 -23.69
CA LEU A 59 -25.98 -5.47 -23.21
C LEU A 59 -25.09 -5.89 -24.38
N THR A 60 -24.18 -5.00 -24.78
CA THR A 60 -23.25 -5.25 -25.89
C THR A 60 -21.85 -5.60 -25.44
N GLY A 61 -21.51 -5.38 -24.17
CA GLY A 61 -20.22 -5.73 -23.64
C GLY A 61 -20.10 -5.51 -22.13
N LYS A 62 -19.01 -6.00 -21.59
CA LYS A 62 -18.65 -5.87 -20.19
C LYS A 62 -17.31 -5.13 -20.13
N PHE A 63 -17.08 -4.35 -19.07
CA PHE A 63 -15.77 -3.74 -18.80
C PHE A 63 -15.27 -4.11 -17.41
N LYS A 64 -13.95 -4.17 -17.25
CA LYS A 64 -13.26 -4.37 -15.99
C LYS A 64 -12.23 -3.25 -15.83
N SER A 65 -12.49 -2.34 -14.89
CA SER A 65 -11.61 -1.20 -14.63
C SER A 65 -10.47 -1.53 -13.66
N GLY A 66 -10.59 -2.62 -12.91
CA GLY A 66 -9.70 -2.97 -11.81
C GLY A 66 -10.05 -2.27 -10.50
N MET A 67 -11.20 -1.61 -10.42
CA MET A 67 -11.74 -1.01 -9.20
C MET A 67 -13.15 -1.56 -8.95
N TYR A 68 -13.32 -2.31 -7.87
CA TYR A 68 -14.60 -2.95 -7.53
C TYR A 68 -15.78 -1.98 -7.53
N ASP A 69 -15.63 -0.80 -6.90
CA ASP A 69 -16.70 0.20 -6.84
C ASP A 69 -17.13 0.72 -8.21
N VAL A 70 -16.19 0.83 -9.16
CA VAL A 70 -16.50 1.24 -10.53
C VAL A 70 -17.19 0.11 -11.28
N ASP A 71 -16.67 -1.11 -11.16
CA ASP A 71 -17.17 -2.27 -11.89
C ASP A 71 -18.51 -2.77 -11.33
N LYS A 72 -18.86 -2.40 -10.09
CA LYS A 72 -20.15 -2.72 -9.45
C LYS A 72 -21.24 -1.65 -9.68
N ASN A 73 -20.85 -0.38 -9.86
CA ASN A 73 -21.82 0.71 -9.83
C ASN A 73 -21.96 1.48 -11.15
N TYR A 74 -21.12 1.21 -12.16
CA TYR A 74 -21.12 1.98 -13.38
C TYR A 74 -21.61 1.18 -14.58
N ILE A 75 -22.39 1.87 -15.41
CA ILE A 75 -22.84 1.41 -16.72
C ILE A 75 -22.63 2.53 -17.73
N TYR A 76 -22.07 2.23 -18.88
CA TYR A 76 -21.86 3.18 -19.96
C TYR A 76 -22.97 3.06 -20.99
N ILE A 77 -23.66 4.17 -21.24
CA ILE A 77 -24.73 4.30 -22.22
C ILE A 77 -24.51 5.56 -23.08
N PRO A 78 -25.12 5.65 -24.25
CA PRO A 78 -25.05 6.87 -25.07
C PRO A 78 -25.56 8.10 -24.32
N LEU A 79 -24.83 9.22 -24.42
CA LEU A 79 -25.09 10.43 -23.65
C LEU A 79 -26.52 10.98 -23.83
N ASN A 80 -26.99 11.03 -25.07
CA ASN A 80 -28.36 11.52 -25.40
C ASN A 80 -29.44 10.68 -24.70
N ILE A 81 -29.20 9.36 -24.54
CA ILE A 81 -30.18 8.48 -23.89
C ILE A 81 -30.04 8.59 -22.36
N ALA A 82 -28.82 8.80 -21.85
CA ALA A 82 -28.57 9.10 -20.44
C ALA A 82 -29.31 10.38 -20.02
N GLN A 83 -29.19 11.44 -20.83
CA GLN A 83 -29.88 12.72 -20.61
C GLN A 83 -31.39 12.57 -20.59
N ASP A 84 -31.94 11.80 -21.52
CA ASP A 84 -33.37 11.52 -21.58
C ASP A 84 -33.84 10.68 -20.38
N LEU A 85 -33.05 9.65 -20.01
CA LEU A 85 -33.32 8.82 -18.84
C LEU A 85 -33.30 9.63 -17.54
N ALA A 86 -32.28 10.52 -17.38
CA ALA A 86 -32.17 11.42 -16.24
C ALA A 86 -33.12 12.61 -16.30
N GLY A 87 -33.74 12.88 -17.47
CA GLY A 87 -34.60 14.04 -17.72
C GLY A 87 -33.85 15.37 -17.67
N THR A 88 -32.58 15.38 -17.97
CA THR A 88 -31.68 16.55 -18.01
C THR A 88 -31.44 16.90 -19.48
N LYS A 89 -32.24 17.73 -20.09
CA LYS A 89 -32.06 18.17 -21.48
C LYS A 89 -30.68 18.80 -21.63
N ASP A 90 -29.91 18.42 -22.63
CA ASP A 90 -28.64 19.02 -23.07
C ASP A 90 -27.62 19.41 -21.96
N SER A 91 -27.79 18.88 -20.76
CA SER A 91 -26.91 19.14 -19.62
C SER A 91 -26.23 17.87 -19.16
N VAL A 92 -25.07 18.05 -18.52
CA VAL A 92 -24.27 16.99 -17.91
C VAL A 92 -23.95 17.33 -16.46
N THR A 93 -23.76 16.33 -15.63
CA THR A 93 -23.40 16.52 -14.21
C THR A 93 -21.95 16.95 -14.03
N GLY A 94 -21.09 16.60 -14.98
CA GLY A 94 -19.67 16.96 -14.93
C GLY A 94 -18.92 16.58 -16.19
N ILE A 95 -17.74 17.15 -16.34
CA ILE A 95 -16.83 16.88 -17.46
C ILE A 95 -15.53 16.34 -16.87
N SER A 96 -15.12 15.17 -17.31
CA SER A 96 -13.84 14.59 -16.93
C SER A 96 -12.76 14.98 -17.94
N VAL A 97 -11.67 15.58 -17.44
CA VAL A 97 -10.50 15.95 -18.23
C VAL A 97 -9.38 14.96 -17.95
N LYS A 98 -8.88 14.28 -18.99
CA LYS A 98 -7.73 13.40 -18.91
C LYS A 98 -6.46 14.18 -19.22
N LEU A 99 -5.47 14.08 -18.37
CA LEU A 99 -4.15 14.69 -18.54
C LEU A 99 -3.12 13.63 -18.97
N ASP A 100 -2.11 14.05 -19.72
CA ASP A 100 -0.98 13.19 -20.11
C ASP A 100 -0.10 12.85 -18.90
N ASP A 101 0.11 13.83 -18.00
CA ASP A 101 0.78 13.61 -16.69
C ASP A 101 -0.15 14.04 -15.54
N TYR A 102 -0.52 13.08 -14.72
CA TYR A 102 -1.37 13.32 -13.54
C TYR A 102 -0.75 14.29 -12.52
N LYS A 103 0.58 14.43 -12.51
CA LYS A 103 1.29 15.37 -11.60
C LYS A 103 0.95 16.82 -11.89
N ASN A 104 0.52 17.13 -13.10
CA ASN A 104 0.10 18.46 -13.51
C ASN A 104 -1.35 18.78 -13.10
N ALA A 105 -2.08 17.84 -12.50
CA ALA A 105 -3.47 18.04 -12.13
C ALA A 105 -3.71 19.27 -11.24
N PRO A 106 -2.91 19.59 -10.22
CA PRO A 106 -3.10 20.79 -9.41
C PRO A 106 -2.96 22.09 -10.23
N LEU A 107 -1.96 22.15 -11.12
CA LEU A 107 -1.74 23.32 -11.99
C LEU A 107 -2.89 23.51 -12.99
N VAL A 108 -3.30 22.44 -13.66
CA VAL A 108 -4.41 22.49 -14.62
C VAL A 108 -5.72 22.85 -13.92
N ARG A 109 -5.95 22.34 -12.72
CA ARG A 109 -7.11 22.72 -11.89
C ARG A 109 -7.16 24.23 -11.64
N GLU A 110 -6.05 24.86 -11.27
CA GLU A 110 -6.00 26.30 -11.03
C GLU A 110 -6.27 27.11 -12.31
N LEU A 111 -5.68 26.68 -13.43
CA LEU A 111 -5.90 27.33 -14.72
C LEU A 111 -7.37 27.22 -15.15
N LEU A 112 -7.96 26.04 -15.09
CA LEU A 112 -9.36 25.83 -15.44
C LEU A 112 -10.29 26.58 -14.50
N GLN A 113 -10.02 26.64 -13.19
CA GLN A 113 -10.85 27.35 -12.24
C GLN A 113 -10.84 28.87 -12.50
N ARG A 114 -9.69 29.44 -12.93
CA ARG A 114 -9.59 30.86 -13.31
C ARG A 114 -10.40 31.17 -14.58
N GLU A 115 -10.25 30.34 -15.60
CA GLU A 115 -10.90 30.54 -16.89
C GLU A 115 -12.42 30.34 -16.83
N LEU A 116 -12.89 29.33 -16.09
CA LEU A 116 -14.30 28.99 -15.97
C LEU A 116 -15.06 29.83 -14.93
N GLY A 117 -14.34 30.50 -14.03
CA GLY A 117 -14.93 31.35 -12.98
C GLY A 117 -15.70 30.56 -11.92
N PHE A 118 -16.57 31.29 -11.16
CA PHE A 118 -17.28 30.74 -9.99
C PHE A 118 -18.46 29.83 -10.36
N GLY A 119 -18.84 29.76 -11.64
CA GLY A 119 -19.98 28.91 -12.07
C GLY A 119 -19.63 27.42 -12.17
N PHE A 120 -18.36 27.08 -12.11
CA PHE A 120 -17.87 25.72 -12.21
C PHE A 120 -16.99 25.39 -11.01
N TYR A 121 -17.07 24.14 -10.54
CA TYR A 121 -16.24 23.62 -9.47
C TYR A 121 -15.26 22.59 -10.04
N VAL A 122 -13.99 22.97 -10.14
CA VAL A 122 -12.93 22.12 -10.68
C VAL A 122 -12.23 21.39 -9.55
N GLN A 123 -12.22 20.07 -9.61
CA GLN A 123 -11.58 19.20 -8.63
C GLN A 123 -10.54 18.29 -9.29
N THR A 124 -9.47 18.02 -8.59
CA THR A 124 -8.53 16.95 -8.96
C THR A 124 -9.04 15.60 -8.46
N TRP A 125 -8.55 14.52 -9.05
CA TRP A 125 -8.83 13.16 -8.57
C TRP A 125 -8.41 12.94 -7.10
N GLU A 126 -7.34 13.64 -6.68
CA GLU A 126 -6.86 13.59 -5.29
C GLU A 126 -7.83 14.26 -4.32
N GLU A 127 -8.45 15.36 -4.73
CA GLU A 127 -9.47 16.05 -3.92
C GLU A 127 -10.75 15.22 -3.81
N VAL A 128 -11.20 14.62 -4.92
CA VAL A 128 -12.37 13.73 -4.92
C VAL A 128 -12.17 12.53 -4.00
N ARG A 129 -10.94 11.97 -3.95
CA ARG A 129 -10.60 10.82 -3.10
C ARG A 129 -9.86 11.21 -1.82
N GLY A 130 -9.91 12.48 -1.43
CA GLY A 130 -9.09 13.04 -0.36
C GLY A 130 -9.22 12.32 0.99
N THR A 131 -10.42 11.90 1.37
CA THR A 131 -10.64 11.14 2.61
C THR A 131 -9.93 9.79 2.59
N PHE A 132 -10.03 9.06 1.49
CA PHE A 132 -9.34 7.78 1.30
C PHE A 132 -7.81 7.95 1.32
N LEU A 133 -7.28 8.93 0.59
CA LEU A 133 -5.84 9.20 0.55
C LEU A 133 -5.29 9.63 1.92
N LYS A 134 -6.06 10.40 2.70
CA LYS A 134 -5.70 10.75 4.07
C LYS A 134 -5.66 9.53 4.98
N ALA A 135 -6.60 8.59 4.83
CA ALA A 135 -6.60 7.34 5.59
C ALA A 135 -5.35 6.48 5.27
N VAL A 136 -5.01 6.32 3.99
CA VAL A 136 -3.78 5.62 3.56
C VAL A 136 -2.52 6.32 4.08
N ALA A 137 -2.48 7.66 4.05
CA ALA A 137 -1.35 8.41 4.60
C ALA A 137 -1.22 8.26 6.12
N LEU A 138 -2.33 8.17 6.84
CA LEU A 138 -2.35 7.88 8.27
C LEU A 138 -1.83 6.47 8.55
N GLU A 139 -2.31 5.47 7.82
CA GLU A 139 -1.85 4.09 7.93
C GLU A 139 -0.34 3.98 7.75
N LYS A 140 0.22 4.61 6.70
CA LYS A 140 1.67 4.66 6.49
C LYS A 140 2.44 5.26 7.67
N ARG A 141 1.89 6.31 8.31
CA ARG A 141 2.51 6.90 9.52
C ARG A 141 2.47 5.94 10.70
N VAL A 142 1.33 5.29 10.93
CA VAL A 142 1.17 4.30 12.01
C VAL A 142 2.16 3.14 11.81
N MET A 143 2.29 2.62 10.58
CA MET A 143 3.28 1.59 10.26
C MET A 143 4.72 2.06 10.51
N ALA A 144 5.05 3.30 10.15
CA ALA A 144 6.37 3.88 10.43
C ALA A 144 6.65 3.98 11.94
N PHE A 145 5.64 4.36 12.75
CA PHE A 145 5.74 4.34 14.22
C PHE A 145 5.98 2.95 14.78
N ILE A 146 5.24 1.96 14.31
CA ILE A 146 5.42 0.57 14.74
C ILE A 146 6.84 0.09 14.42
N LEU A 147 7.32 0.33 13.19
CA LEU A 147 8.69 -0.01 12.78
C LEU A 147 9.74 0.69 13.64
N PHE A 148 9.54 1.98 13.94
CA PHE A 148 10.42 2.73 14.84
C PHE A 148 10.53 2.04 16.21
N PHE A 149 9.41 1.69 16.84
CA PHE A 149 9.43 0.99 18.13
C PHE A 149 10.08 -0.39 18.07
N ILE A 150 9.86 -1.14 17.00
CA ILE A 150 10.52 -2.43 16.79
C ILE A 150 12.05 -2.25 16.76
N ILE A 151 12.56 -1.24 16.05
CA ILE A 151 13.99 -0.95 15.98
C ILE A 151 14.52 -0.53 17.35
N ILE A 152 13.79 0.28 18.11
CA ILE A 152 14.18 0.67 19.47
C ILE A 152 14.27 -0.55 20.41
N VAL A 153 13.28 -1.44 20.37
CA VAL A 153 13.31 -2.69 21.17
C VAL A 153 14.50 -3.56 20.78
N ALA A 154 14.79 -3.69 19.49
CA ALA A 154 15.97 -4.38 19.00
C ALA A 154 17.27 -3.72 19.53
N GLY A 155 17.31 -2.38 19.59
CA GLY A 155 18.41 -1.62 20.18
C GLY A 155 18.63 -1.96 21.67
N PHE A 156 17.56 -2.03 22.46
CA PHE A 156 17.67 -2.47 23.86
C PHE A 156 18.19 -3.89 24.01
N ASN A 157 17.85 -4.81 23.11
CA ASN A 157 18.44 -6.14 23.09
C ASN A 157 19.93 -6.10 22.83
N ILE A 158 20.41 -5.27 21.88
CA ILE A 158 21.84 -5.06 21.63
C ILE A 158 22.52 -4.51 22.89
N LEU A 159 21.94 -3.52 23.54
CA LEU A 159 22.45 -2.94 24.78
C LEU A 159 22.58 -4.01 25.88
N ALA A 160 21.57 -4.85 26.08
CA ALA A 160 21.56 -5.90 27.10
C ALA A 160 22.66 -6.93 26.82
N ILE A 161 22.74 -7.45 25.59
CA ILE A 161 23.72 -8.46 25.18
C ILE A 161 25.16 -7.92 25.32
N LEU A 162 25.40 -6.70 24.78
CA LEU A 162 26.74 -6.11 24.89
C LEU A 162 27.12 -5.80 26.32
N THR A 163 26.19 -5.42 27.18
CA THR A 163 26.42 -5.20 28.61
C THR A 163 26.77 -6.52 29.29
N MET A 164 26.09 -7.62 28.97
CA MET A 164 26.43 -8.96 29.48
C MET A 164 27.80 -9.37 29.03
N ILE A 165 28.17 -9.21 27.77
CA ILE A 165 29.50 -9.49 27.24
C ILE A 165 30.57 -8.69 27.97
N VAL A 166 30.34 -7.43 28.31
CA VAL A 166 31.26 -6.61 29.09
C VAL A 166 31.51 -7.22 30.48
N PHE A 167 30.47 -7.72 31.15
CA PHE A 167 30.60 -8.37 32.44
C PHE A 167 31.40 -9.70 32.35
N GLU A 168 31.05 -10.55 31.39
CA GLU A 168 31.71 -11.82 31.16
C GLU A 168 33.20 -11.64 30.80
N LYS A 169 33.52 -10.60 30.02
CA LYS A 169 34.85 -10.27 29.54
C LYS A 169 35.59 -9.24 30.40
N SER A 170 35.09 -8.92 31.59
CA SER A 170 35.68 -7.89 32.43
C SER A 170 37.14 -8.20 32.81
N LYS A 171 37.46 -9.46 33.11
CA LYS A 171 38.80 -9.92 33.41
C LYS A 171 39.76 -9.77 32.21
N ASP A 172 39.31 -10.16 31.03
CA ASP A 172 40.07 -10.01 29.77
C ASP A 172 40.37 -8.54 29.46
N ILE A 173 39.34 -7.68 29.66
CA ILE A 173 39.48 -6.22 29.51
C ILE A 173 40.44 -5.64 30.53
N GLY A 174 40.41 -6.11 31.80
CA GLY A 174 41.33 -5.70 32.84
C GLY A 174 42.77 -6.03 32.48
N ILE A 175 43.05 -7.27 32.00
CA ILE A 175 44.36 -7.70 31.52
C ILE A 175 44.83 -6.83 30.36
N LEU A 176 44.01 -6.59 29.37
CA LEU A 176 44.37 -5.74 28.22
C LEU A 176 44.74 -4.33 28.66
N LYS A 177 44.01 -3.76 29.62
CA LYS A 177 44.31 -2.42 30.17
C LYS A 177 45.60 -2.41 30.98
N ALA A 178 45.90 -3.47 31.76
CA ALA A 178 47.15 -3.64 32.48
C ALA A 178 48.35 -3.74 31.54
N LEU A 179 48.15 -4.32 30.35
CA LEU A 179 49.14 -4.38 29.28
C LEU A 179 49.27 -3.09 28.45
N GLY A 180 48.49 -2.03 28.80
CA GLY A 180 48.59 -0.71 28.19
C GLY A 180 47.54 -0.38 27.15
N ALA A 181 46.45 -1.17 27.03
CA ALA A 181 45.35 -0.82 26.14
C ALA A 181 44.65 0.50 26.60
N THR A 182 44.47 1.41 25.66
CA THR A 182 43.85 2.70 25.95
C THR A 182 42.32 2.58 26.13
N THR A 183 41.76 3.43 26.99
CA THR A 183 40.30 3.53 27.19
C THR A 183 39.55 3.71 25.87
N LYS A 184 40.10 4.56 24.95
CA LYS A 184 39.52 4.77 23.61
C LYS A 184 39.56 3.51 22.75
N GLY A 185 40.65 2.71 22.85
CA GLY A 185 40.79 1.44 22.13
C GLY A 185 39.72 0.43 22.55
N ILE A 186 39.53 0.24 23.85
CA ILE A 186 38.46 -0.62 24.39
C ILE A 186 37.06 -0.15 23.95
N MET A 187 36.81 1.16 24.09
CA MET A 187 35.54 1.74 23.64
C MET A 187 35.28 1.48 22.15
N PHE A 188 36.29 1.66 21.30
CA PHE A 188 36.21 1.46 19.87
C PHE A 188 35.87 0.02 19.50
N ILE A 189 36.40 -0.98 20.20
CA ILE A 189 36.10 -2.41 19.98
C ILE A 189 34.59 -2.65 20.16
N PHE A 190 33.99 -2.17 21.24
CA PHE A 190 32.57 -2.37 21.52
C PHE A 190 31.67 -1.57 20.57
N LEU A 191 32.05 -0.34 20.15
CA LEU A 191 31.35 0.42 19.11
C LEU A 191 31.37 -0.30 17.76
N MET A 192 32.53 -0.89 17.39
CA MET A 192 32.66 -1.70 16.19
C MET A 192 31.76 -2.94 16.24
N ASN A 193 31.61 -3.60 17.39
CA ASN A 193 30.66 -4.70 17.55
C ASN A 193 29.22 -4.25 17.27
N GLY A 194 28.78 -3.10 17.81
CA GLY A 194 27.47 -2.53 17.52
C GLY A 194 27.29 -2.19 16.05
N LEU A 195 28.32 -1.64 15.41
CA LEU A 195 28.31 -1.35 13.97
C LEU A 195 28.20 -2.64 13.13
N PHE A 196 28.98 -3.67 13.45
CA PHE A 196 28.93 -4.96 12.75
C PHE A 196 27.57 -5.64 12.90
N ILE A 197 27.00 -5.64 14.10
CA ILE A 197 25.65 -6.19 14.34
C ILE A 197 24.61 -5.40 13.50
N GLY A 198 24.69 -4.08 13.52
CA GLY A 198 23.81 -3.21 12.74
C GLY A 198 23.93 -3.43 11.23
N LEU A 199 25.14 -3.51 10.69
CA LEU A 199 25.41 -3.74 9.27
C LEU A 199 24.95 -5.14 8.83
N LEU A 200 25.39 -6.19 9.51
CA LEU A 200 25.03 -7.56 9.15
C LEU A 200 23.53 -7.81 9.31
N GLY A 201 22.97 -7.36 10.43
CA GLY A 201 21.52 -7.48 10.67
C GLY A 201 20.70 -6.74 9.62
N SER A 202 21.08 -5.52 9.27
CA SER A 202 20.39 -4.73 8.23
C SER A 202 20.55 -5.36 6.84
N ALA A 203 21.73 -5.86 6.49
CA ALA A 203 22.00 -6.49 5.20
C ALA A 203 21.17 -7.78 5.05
N ILE A 204 21.22 -8.65 6.06
CA ILE A 204 20.45 -9.90 6.07
C ILE A 204 18.95 -9.61 6.08
N GLY A 205 18.49 -8.70 6.95
CA GLY A 205 17.07 -8.33 7.06
C GLY A 205 16.52 -7.75 5.77
N THR A 206 17.26 -6.85 5.13
CA THR A 206 16.88 -6.28 3.82
C THR A 206 16.86 -7.36 2.74
N GLY A 207 17.87 -8.22 2.69
CA GLY A 207 17.95 -9.32 1.71
C GLY A 207 16.78 -10.30 1.84
N VAL A 208 16.48 -10.74 3.06
CA VAL A 208 15.34 -11.64 3.36
C VAL A 208 14.01 -10.93 3.03
N GLY A 209 13.85 -9.65 3.42
CA GLY A 209 12.65 -8.87 3.13
C GLY A 209 12.40 -8.72 1.63
N LEU A 210 13.43 -8.39 0.85
CA LEU A 210 13.31 -8.30 -0.61
C LEU A 210 13.00 -9.65 -1.27
N ALA A 211 13.64 -10.73 -0.80
CA ALA A 211 13.35 -12.08 -1.28
C ALA A 211 11.90 -12.49 -0.97
N PHE A 212 11.40 -12.14 0.22
CA PHE A 212 10.00 -12.38 0.61
C PHE A 212 9.03 -11.61 -0.29
N ILE A 213 9.25 -10.31 -0.51
CA ILE A 213 8.41 -9.48 -1.38
C ILE A 213 8.39 -10.05 -2.82
N ASN A 214 9.55 -10.43 -3.34
CA ASN A 214 9.65 -10.98 -4.70
C ASN A 214 8.94 -12.34 -4.86
N ARG A 215 8.79 -13.09 -3.77
CA ARG A 215 8.14 -14.40 -3.76
C ARG A 215 6.75 -14.40 -3.15
N ILE A 216 6.18 -13.23 -2.80
CA ILE A 216 4.92 -13.16 -2.05
C ILE A 216 3.76 -13.84 -2.77
N ASN A 217 3.66 -13.67 -4.09
CA ASN A 217 2.61 -14.31 -4.91
C ASN A 217 2.80 -15.84 -5.00
N TRP A 218 4.03 -16.31 -5.01
CA TRP A 218 4.34 -17.74 -4.95
C TRP A 218 3.98 -18.32 -3.58
N ILE A 219 4.31 -17.59 -2.49
CA ILE A 219 3.96 -17.98 -1.12
C ILE A 219 2.45 -18.06 -0.95
N GLU A 220 1.71 -17.05 -1.42
CA GLU A 220 0.24 -17.03 -1.37
C GLU A 220 -0.36 -18.24 -2.10
N LYS A 221 0.08 -18.53 -3.33
CA LYS A 221 -0.35 -19.70 -4.09
C LYS A 221 -0.03 -21.02 -3.36
N THR A 222 1.13 -21.09 -2.72
CA THR A 222 1.55 -22.29 -1.98
C THR A 222 0.70 -22.50 -0.74
N VAL A 223 0.44 -21.45 0.03
CA VAL A 223 -0.44 -21.47 1.22
C VAL A 223 -1.85 -21.92 0.81
N TYR A 224 -2.38 -21.35 -0.27
CA TYR A 224 -3.69 -21.76 -0.80
C TYR A 224 -3.75 -23.24 -1.17
N ASN A 225 -2.73 -23.76 -1.84
CA ASN A 225 -2.68 -25.17 -2.25
C ASN A 225 -2.63 -26.13 -1.06
N PHE A 226 -2.02 -25.73 0.06
CA PHE A 226 -1.91 -26.57 1.27
C PHE A 226 -3.10 -26.46 2.21
N SER A 227 -3.61 -25.24 2.43
CA SER A 227 -4.64 -24.96 3.44
C SER A 227 -6.04 -24.75 2.87
N GLY A 228 -6.16 -24.55 1.54
CA GLY A 228 -7.41 -24.09 0.93
C GLY A 228 -7.81 -22.65 1.32
N TRP A 229 -7.02 -21.99 2.16
CA TRP A 229 -7.28 -20.64 2.64
C TRP A 229 -6.49 -19.61 1.84
N ARG A 230 -7.19 -18.60 1.32
CA ARG A 230 -6.62 -17.50 0.56
C ARG A 230 -6.64 -16.24 1.41
N PRO A 231 -5.46 -15.73 1.85
CA PRO A 231 -5.39 -14.51 2.65
C PRO A 231 -5.99 -13.28 1.96
N PHE A 232 -5.84 -13.21 0.64
CA PHE A 232 -6.31 -12.11 -0.20
C PHE A 232 -7.17 -12.65 -1.35
N PRO A 233 -8.46 -13.01 -1.09
CA PRO A 233 -9.33 -13.52 -2.14
C PRO A 233 -9.57 -12.45 -3.21
N PRO A 234 -9.41 -12.76 -4.51
CA PRO A 234 -9.59 -11.82 -5.61
C PRO A 234 -10.99 -11.20 -5.65
N GLU A 235 -11.98 -11.91 -5.13
CA GLU A 235 -13.38 -11.48 -5.05
C GLU A 235 -13.56 -10.30 -4.08
N VAL A 236 -12.72 -10.20 -3.06
CA VAL A 236 -12.77 -9.14 -2.03
C VAL A 236 -11.78 -8.02 -2.35
N TYR A 237 -10.56 -8.39 -2.73
CA TYR A 237 -9.45 -7.43 -2.91
C TYR A 237 -9.31 -6.95 -4.36
N TYR A 238 -9.99 -7.58 -5.30
CA TYR A 238 -10.09 -7.19 -6.70
C TYR A 238 -8.75 -7.14 -7.46
N PHE A 239 -7.78 -7.93 -7.02
CA PHE A 239 -6.53 -8.15 -7.74
C PHE A 239 -6.18 -9.65 -7.79
N ASN A 240 -5.66 -10.12 -8.91
CA ASN A 240 -5.26 -11.51 -9.10
C ASN A 240 -3.86 -11.81 -8.53
N GLU A 241 -3.03 -10.78 -8.39
CA GLU A 241 -1.69 -10.86 -7.80
C GLU A 241 -1.50 -9.69 -6.86
N ILE A 242 -0.86 -9.93 -5.71
CA ILE A 242 -0.59 -8.90 -4.71
C ILE A 242 0.34 -7.86 -5.33
N PRO A 243 -0.12 -6.61 -5.53
CA PRO A 243 0.72 -5.58 -6.11
C PRO A 243 1.79 -5.17 -5.11
N THR A 244 3.05 -5.31 -5.48
CA THR A 244 4.19 -4.93 -4.64
C THR A 244 4.97 -3.78 -5.26
N VAL A 245 5.26 -2.76 -4.47
CA VAL A 245 6.12 -1.65 -4.87
C VAL A 245 7.27 -1.53 -3.89
N VAL A 246 8.49 -1.66 -4.40
CA VAL A 246 9.71 -1.53 -3.61
C VAL A 246 10.19 -0.07 -3.70
N ASP A 247 10.07 0.66 -2.60
CA ASP A 247 10.61 2.02 -2.51
C ASP A 247 12.05 1.98 -1.94
N ILE A 248 13.01 2.14 -2.83
CA ILE A 248 14.44 2.13 -2.49
C ILE A 248 14.78 3.22 -1.47
N LYS A 249 14.14 4.39 -1.53
CA LYS A 249 14.37 5.49 -0.59
C LYS A 249 13.98 5.09 0.84
N SER A 250 12.84 4.46 1.01
CA SER A 250 12.40 3.94 2.31
C SER A 250 13.34 2.87 2.85
N ILE A 251 13.83 1.96 2.00
CA ILE A 251 14.80 0.94 2.39
C ILE A 251 16.08 1.58 2.92
N ILE A 252 16.65 2.55 2.20
CA ILE A 252 17.88 3.23 2.61
C ILE A 252 17.67 3.94 3.96
N ILE A 253 16.55 4.63 4.15
CA ILE A 253 16.25 5.34 5.40
C ILE A 253 16.16 4.36 6.58
N ILE A 254 15.40 3.28 6.44
CA ILE A 254 15.20 2.28 7.50
C ILE A 254 16.52 1.56 7.83
N THR A 255 17.27 1.15 6.82
CA THR A 255 18.58 0.49 6.98
C THR A 255 19.58 1.39 7.68
N SER A 256 19.70 2.66 7.25
CA SER A 256 20.59 3.63 7.87
C SER A 256 20.21 3.90 9.33
N PHE A 257 18.91 4.04 9.61
CA PHE A 257 18.40 4.22 10.96
C PHE A 257 18.68 3.00 11.85
N SER A 258 18.51 1.79 11.34
CA SER A 258 18.81 0.55 12.07
C SER A 258 20.31 0.44 12.43
N ILE A 259 21.20 0.78 11.49
CA ILE A 259 22.65 0.79 11.73
C ILE A 259 23.00 1.86 12.78
N ALA A 260 22.44 3.05 12.65
CA ALA A 260 22.66 4.13 13.62
C ALA A 260 22.20 3.72 15.03
N CYS A 261 21.03 3.08 15.16
CA CYS A 261 20.58 2.52 16.43
C CYS A 261 21.53 1.47 16.98
N GLY A 262 22.04 0.54 16.16
CA GLY A 262 23.04 -0.44 16.59
C GLY A 262 24.29 0.20 17.24
N VAL A 263 24.80 1.27 16.63
CA VAL A 263 25.91 2.04 17.17
C VAL A 263 25.51 2.81 18.44
N LEU A 264 24.38 3.50 18.44
CA LEU A 264 23.90 4.31 19.57
C LEU A 264 23.70 3.48 20.83
N PHE A 265 23.02 2.33 20.72
CA PHE A 265 22.80 1.44 21.86
C PHE A 265 24.06 0.71 22.34
N SER A 266 25.10 0.64 21.52
CA SER A 266 26.42 0.11 21.93
C SER A 266 27.27 1.13 22.69
N ILE A 267 26.93 2.43 22.69
CA ILE A 267 27.73 3.46 23.38
C ILE A 267 27.80 3.20 24.88
N TYR A 268 26.68 2.91 25.54
CA TYR A 268 26.64 2.68 26.97
C TYR A 268 27.53 1.49 27.42
N PRO A 269 27.39 0.28 26.86
CA PRO A 269 28.30 -0.84 27.24
C PRO A 269 29.76 -0.56 26.85
N ALA A 270 30.01 0.13 25.74
CA ALA A 270 31.35 0.54 25.34
C ALA A 270 32.02 1.47 26.36
N LEU A 271 31.27 2.49 26.84
CA LEU A 271 31.78 3.36 27.92
C LEU A 271 31.97 2.64 29.22
N LYS A 272 31.09 1.70 29.57
CA LYS A 272 31.22 0.87 30.78
C LYS A 272 32.48 0.00 30.72
N ALA A 273 32.71 -0.69 29.60
CA ALA A 273 33.94 -1.50 29.36
C ALA A 273 35.20 -0.62 29.44
N ALA A 274 35.16 0.55 28.81
CA ALA A 274 36.27 1.49 28.79
C ALA A 274 36.65 2.05 30.17
N ARG A 275 35.69 2.15 31.11
CA ARG A 275 35.90 2.66 32.49
C ARG A 275 36.22 1.58 33.53
N LEU A 276 36.27 0.30 33.19
CA LEU A 276 36.62 -0.74 34.12
C LEU A 276 38.02 -0.49 34.67
N ASP A 277 38.18 -0.65 36.03
CA ASP A 277 39.48 -0.52 36.70
C ASP A 277 40.18 -1.89 36.64
N PRO A 278 41.43 -1.93 36.10
CA PRO A 278 42.20 -3.18 36.04
C PRO A 278 42.44 -3.82 37.42
N ILE A 279 42.57 -2.99 38.45
CA ILE A 279 42.87 -3.48 39.82
C ILE A 279 41.63 -4.18 40.41
N GLU A 280 40.46 -3.60 40.25
CA GLU A 280 39.22 -4.20 40.75
C GLU A 280 38.85 -5.47 39.96
N THR A 281 39.02 -5.45 38.63
CA THR A 281 38.63 -6.60 37.77
C THR A 281 39.57 -7.82 37.96
N LEU A 282 40.79 -7.64 38.42
CA LEU A 282 41.75 -8.73 38.70
C LEU A 282 41.67 -9.22 40.15
N ARG A 283 41.12 -8.42 41.09
CA ARG A 283 41.03 -8.71 42.53
C ARG A 283 39.82 -9.54 42.92
N TYR A 284 38.73 -9.44 42.17
CA TYR A 284 37.52 -10.22 42.45
C TYR A 284 37.64 -11.61 41.81
N GLU A 285 37.90 -12.59 42.64
CA GLU A 285 37.55 -14.00 42.42
C GLU A 285 36.15 -14.24 42.96
#